data_b0aefd3760d650a2d1d44c79ad8fcf7b
#
_entry.id   b0aefd3760d650a2d1d44c79ad8fcf7b
#
_cell.length_a   1.000
_cell.length_b   1.000
_cell.length_c   1.000
_cell.angle_alpha   90.00
_cell.angle_beta   90.00
_cell.angle_gamma   90.00
#
_symmetry.space_group_name_H-M   'P 1'
#
loop_
_entity.id
_entity.type
_entity.pdbx_description
1 polymer ?
#
loop_
_entity_poly.entity_id
_entity_poly.type
_entity_poly.pdbx_seq_one_letter_code
_entity_poly.pdbx_strand_id
1 'polypeptide(L)'
;MRYPILLPNIFNHPFTYESDKKLKVGQYVVVPFGKSKITGIVWNEFEKNIKKDFKLKKIIKPIDTPILNISTIKFLNWFSKYNLIPLGMSLKLHLLSNNVYESLKSDVFDKYSKASKSEQFEFSEEQKKVLLKIKQNKKFFRVHLLQGTTGSGKTMIYFKSIKDKLNQGYQALILLPEIGLTYEFEKKFREFFGFNA
;
A
#
# COMPACT_ATOMS: atom_id res chain seq x y z
N MET A 1 -28.73 -2.25 -8.32
CA MET A 1 -28.00 -0.97 -8.41
C MET A 1 -26.82 -1.13 -9.36
N ARG A 2 -26.46 -0.08 -10.13
CA ARG A 2 -25.35 -0.11 -11.08
C ARG A 2 -24.10 0.51 -10.45
N TYR A 3 -22.94 -0.10 -10.72
CA TYR A 3 -21.66 0.32 -10.17
C TYR A 3 -20.57 0.34 -11.24
N PRO A 4 -19.75 1.39 -11.30
CA PRO A 4 -18.56 1.44 -12.13
C PRO A 4 -17.46 0.62 -11.45
N ILE A 5 -16.94 -0.40 -12.13
CA ILE A 5 -15.88 -1.27 -11.62
C ILE A 5 -14.64 -1.10 -12.49
N LEU A 6 -13.57 -0.56 -11.90
CA LEU A 6 -12.28 -0.53 -12.56
C LEU A 6 -11.60 -1.89 -12.42
N LEU A 7 -11.13 -2.43 -13.56
CA LEU A 7 -10.46 -3.71 -13.64
C LEU A 7 -8.96 -3.53 -13.94
N PRO A 8 -8.09 -4.41 -13.42
CA PRO A 8 -6.64 -4.37 -13.68
C PRO A 8 -6.33 -4.91 -15.08
N ASN A 9 -6.62 -4.13 -16.11
CA ASN A 9 -6.48 -4.49 -17.52
C ASN A 9 -5.98 -3.30 -18.36
N ILE A 10 -5.98 -3.45 -19.68
CA ILE A 10 -5.50 -2.44 -20.64
C ILE A 10 -6.52 -1.32 -20.92
N PHE A 11 -7.70 -1.36 -20.35
CA PHE A 11 -8.72 -0.35 -20.62
C PHE A 11 -8.55 0.89 -19.73
N ASN A 12 -8.91 2.03 -20.30
CA ASN A 12 -8.76 3.32 -19.63
C ASN A 12 -10.05 3.79 -18.92
N HIS A 13 -10.98 2.90 -18.71
CA HIS A 13 -12.28 3.20 -18.12
C HIS A 13 -12.81 2.07 -17.25
N PRO A 14 -13.66 2.35 -16.26
CA PRO A 14 -14.37 1.33 -15.51
C PRO A 14 -15.49 0.70 -16.35
N PHE A 15 -15.84 -0.54 -16.01
CA PHE A 15 -16.98 -1.26 -16.60
C PHE A 15 -18.18 -1.19 -15.69
N THR A 16 -19.39 -1.13 -16.28
CA THR A 16 -20.64 -1.12 -15.49
C THR A 16 -21.09 -2.53 -15.15
N TYR A 17 -21.30 -2.78 -13.86
CA TYR A 17 -21.86 -4.02 -13.33
C TYR A 17 -23.08 -3.72 -12.44
N GLU A 18 -23.90 -4.75 -12.21
CA GLU A 18 -25.03 -4.69 -11.29
C GLU A 18 -24.74 -5.42 -10.00
N SER A 19 -25.30 -4.91 -8.90
CA SER A 19 -25.29 -5.58 -7.60
C SER A 19 -26.61 -5.36 -6.88
N ASP A 20 -27.07 -6.41 -6.21
CA ASP A 20 -28.21 -6.35 -5.29
C ASP A 20 -27.79 -5.78 -3.93
N LYS A 21 -26.48 -5.82 -3.63
CA LYS A 21 -25.88 -5.27 -2.39
C LYS A 21 -25.42 -3.83 -2.61
N LYS A 22 -25.59 -3.00 -1.58
CA LYS A 22 -25.03 -1.64 -1.56
C LYS A 22 -23.52 -1.69 -1.39
N LEU A 23 -22.78 -1.08 -2.32
CA LEU A 23 -21.32 -1.03 -2.34
C LEU A 23 -20.83 0.40 -2.15
N LYS A 24 -19.59 0.52 -1.64
CA LYS A 24 -18.93 1.81 -1.45
C LYS A 24 -17.79 1.97 -2.47
N VAL A 25 -17.50 3.21 -2.86
CA VAL A 25 -16.31 3.54 -3.66
C VAL A 25 -15.06 3.06 -2.94
N GLY A 26 -14.14 2.44 -3.69
CA GLY A 26 -12.93 1.82 -3.13
C GLY A 26 -13.11 0.37 -2.68
N GLN A 27 -14.33 -0.16 -2.66
CA GLN A 27 -14.58 -1.54 -2.25
C GLN A 27 -14.10 -2.53 -3.33
N TYR A 28 -13.42 -3.59 -2.88
CA TYR A 28 -12.96 -4.66 -3.77
C TYR A 28 -14.10 -5.63 -4.05
N VAL A 29 -14.21 -6.05 -5.30
CA VAL A 29 -15.27 -6.96 -5.76
C VAL A 29 -14.71 -7.96 -6.76
N VAL A 30 -15.29 -9.16 -6.78
CA VAL A 30 -15.04 -10.15 -7.82
C VAL A 30 -16.12 -10.04 -8.87
N VAL A 31 -15.74 -9.90 -10.14
CA VAL A 31 -16.64 -9.78 -11.27
C VAL A 31 -16.32 -10.79 -12.39
N PRO A 32 -17.32 -11.18 -13.21
CA PRO A 32 -17.09 -11.99 -14.39
C PRO A 32 -16.58 -11.10 -15.54
N PHE A 33 -15.42 -11.43 -16.11
CA PHE A 33 -14.86 -10.74 -17.26
C PHE A 33 -14.41 -11.76 -18.32
N GLY A 34 -15.08 -11.76 -19.48
CA GLY A 34 -14.93 -12.83 -20.45
C GLY A 34 -15.33 -14.18 -19.86
N LYS A 35 -14.42 -15.14 -19.91
CA LYS A 35 -14.53 -16.48 -19.29
C LYS A 35 -13.94 -16.56 -17.89
N SER A 36 -13.29 -15.49 -17.43
CA SER A 36 -12.55 -15.44 -16.15
C SER A 36 -13.32 -14.67 -15.08
N LYS A 37 -12.91 -14.85 -13.84
CA LYS A 37 -13.31 -14.03 -12.70
C LYS A 37 -12.12 -13.13 -12.34
N ILE A 38 -12.35 -11.84 -12.21
CA ILE A 38 -11.30 -10.85 -11.95
C ILE A 38 -11.71 -10.00 -10.74
N THR A 39 -10.73 -9.69 -9.90
CA THR A 39 -10.90 -8.70 -8.84
C THR A 39 -10.82 -7.30 -9.43
N GLY A 40 -11.81 -6.48 -9.13
CA GLY A 40 -11.86 -5.07 -9.48
C GLY A 40 -12.19 -4.22 -8.27
N ILE A 41 -12.25 -2.91 -8.48
CA ILE A 41 -12.56 -1.93 -7.44
C ILE A 41 -13.74 -1.08 -7.88
N VAL A 42 -14.69 -0.84 -6.98
CA VAL A 42 -15.77 0.11 -7.19
C VAL A 42 -15.15 1.50 -7.38
N TRP A 43 -15.32 2.05 -8.59
CA TRP A 43 -14.73 3.33 -8.95
C TRP A 43 -15.69 4.49 -8.66
N ASN A 44 -15.19 5.71 -8.73
CA ASN A 44 -15.96 6.91 -8.39
C ASN A 44 -16.72 7.50 -9.59
N GLU A 45 -16.40 7.08 -10.82
CA GLU A 45 -17.00 7.61 -12.05
C GLU A 45 -17.41 6.49 -13.00
N PHE A 46 -18.53 6.69 -13.69
CA PHE A 46 -18.93 5.83 -14.82
C PHE A 46 -18.19 6.22 -16.09
N GLU A 47 -18.13 5.30 -17.04
CA GLU A 47 -17.72 5.62 -18.39
C GLU A 47 -18.68 6.65 -19.03
N LYS A 48 -18.12 7.71 -19.62
CA LYS A 48 -18.91 8.85 -20.15
C LYS A 48 -19.76 8.53 -21.40
N ASN A 49 -19.55 7.38 -22.06
CA ASN A 49 -20.13 7.08 -23.37
C ASN A 49 -20.79 5.71 -23.49
N ILE A 50 -21.62 5.31 -22.55
CA ILE A 50 -22.38 4.06 -22.68
C ILE A 50 -23.64 4.34 -23.53
N LYS A 51 -23.53 4.12 -24.86
CA LYS A 51 -24.66 4.24 -25.80
C LYS A 51 -25.25 2.88 -26.22
N LYS A 52 -25.03 1.78 -25.50
CA LYS A 52 -25.54 0.47 -25.95
C LYS A 52 -26.28 -0.24 -24.83
N ASP A 53 -27.44 -0.80 -25.17
CA ASP A 53 -28.21 -1.72 -24.32
C ASP A 53 -27.48 -3.07 -24.22
N PHE A 54 -26.49 -3.13 -23.33
CA PHE A 54 -25.87 -4.39 -22.96
C PHE A 54 -26.61 -4.98 -21.75
N LYS A 55 -26.83 -6.28 -21.80
CA LYS A 55 -27.21 -7.02 -20.59
C LYS A 55 -26.05 -6.92 -19.59
N LEU A 56 -26.25 -6.15 -18.54
CA LEU A 56 -25.24 -5.94 -17.52
C LEU A 56 -24.99 -7.25 -16.75
N LYS A 57 -23.71 -7.53 -16.51
CA LYS A 57 -23.32 -8.68 -15.69
C LYS A 57 -23.41 -8.30 -14.21
N LYS A 58 -23.74 -9.28 -13.38
CA LYS A 58 -23.78 -9.09 -11.92
C LYS A 58 -22.39 -9.27 -11.30
N ILE A 59 -22.13 -8.49 -10.27
CA ILE A 59 -20.99 -8.69 -9.37
C ILE A 59 -21.14 -10.03 -8.68
N ILE A 60 -20.09 -10.85 -8.64
CA ILE A 60 -20.14 -12.20 -8.03
C ILE A 60 -20.17 -12.07 -6.51
N LYS A 61 -19.21 -11.36 -5.93
CA LYS A 61 -19.14 -11.10 -4.50
C LYS A 61 -18.31 -9.85 -4.18
N PRO A 62 -18.65 -9.08 -3.15
CA PRO A 62 -17.70 -8.16 -2.54
C PRO A 62 -16.63 -8.94 -1.78
N ILE A 63 -15.45 -8.35 -1.63
CA ILE A 63 -14.35 -8.88 -0.82
C ILE A 63 -14.37 -8.13 0.52
N ASP A 64 -14.29 -8.87 1.61
CA ASP A 64 -14.26 -8.31 2.97
C ASP A 64 -12.83 -7.89 3.32
N THR A 65 -12.46 -6.71 2.86
CA THR A 65 -11.15 -6.09 3.08
C THR A 65 -11.34 -4.60 3.31
N PRO A 66 -10.37 -3.91 3.94
CA PRO A 66 -10.38 -2.45 3.98
C PRO A 66 -10.54 -1.87 2.57
N ILE A 67 -11.40 -0.87 2.45
CA ILE A 67 -11.64 -0.20 1.16
C ILE A 67 -10.42 0.62 0.73
N LEU A 68 -10.19 0.71 -0.57
CA LEU A 68 -9.18 1.58 -1.13
C LEU A 68 -9.51 3.04 -0.79
N ASN A 69 -8.58 3.75 -0.17
CA ASN A 69 -8.82 5.12 0.24
C ASN A 69 -8.83 6.10 -0.96
N ILE A 70 -9.48 7.22 -0.77
CA ILE A 70 -9.63 8.29 -1.79
C ILE A 70 -8.28 8.82 -2.27
N SER A 71 -7.28 8.90 -1.39
CA SER A 71 -5.94 9.38 -1.76
C SER A 71 -5.27 8.44 -2.75
N THR A 72 -5.41 7.12 -2.58
CA THR A 72 -4.90 6.12 -3.53
C THR A 72 -5.65 6.17 -4.85
N ILE A 73 -6.97 6.36 -4.85
CA ILE A 73 -7.75 6.55 -6.08
C ILE A 73 -7.23 7.78 -6.85
N LYS A 74 -7.03 8.90 -6.17
CA LYS A 74 -6.45 10.12 -6.77
C LYS A 74 -5.06 9.88 -7.31
N PHE A 75 -4.22 9.15 -6.57
CA PHE A 75 -2.88 8.79 -6.99
C PHE A 75 -2.90 7.94 -8.27
N LEU A 76 -3.73 6.88 -8.34
CA LEU A 76 -3.83 6.02 -9.51
C LEU A 76 -4.30 6.80 -10.77
N ASN A 77 -5.26 7.73 -10.61
CA ASN A 77 -5.69 8.61 -11.69
C ASN A 77 -4.54 9.54 -12.16
N TRP A 78 -3.84 10.16 -11.23
CA TRP A 78 -2.68 11.00 -11.55
C TRP A 78 -1.57 10.18 -12.22
N PHE A 79 -1.23 9.00 -11.67
CA PHE A 79 -0.18 8.13 -12.18
C PHE A 79 -0.46 7.65 -13.61
N SER A 80 -1.71 7.26 -13.89
CA SER A 80 -2.16 6.90 -15.24
C SER A 80 -1.94 8.05 -16.22
N LYS A 81 -2.36 9.27 -15.87
CA LYS A 81 -2.21 10.46 -16.73
C LYS A 81 -0.75 10.85 -16.91
N TYR A 82 0.02 10.87 -15.84
CA TYR A 82 1.42 11.28 -15.86
C TYR A 82 2.30 10.34 -16.70
N ASN A 83 2.06 9.03 -16.62
CA ASN A 83 2.82 8.03 -17.35
C ASN A 83 2.19 7.65 -18.71
N LEU A 84 1.08 8.28 -19.11
CA LEU A 84 0.34 7.99 -20.36
C LEU A 84 -0.05 6.52 -20.50
N ILE A 85 -0.36 5.86 -19.39
CA ILE A 85 -0.81 4.46 -19.37
C ILE A 85 -2.30 4.36 -19.08
N PRO A 86 -3.00 3.32 -19.58
CA PRO A 86 -4.41 3.11 -19.25
C PRO A 86 -4.66 3.01 -17.74
N LEU A 87 -5.79 3.53 -17.28
CA LEU A 87 -6.15 3.54 -15.86
C LEU A 87 -6.20 2.12 -15.26
N GLY A 88 -6.70 1.14 -16.01
CA GLY A 88 -6.67 -0.27 -15.58
C GLY A 88 -5.27 -0.82 -15.41
N MET A 89 -4.27 -0.36 -16.17
CA MET A 89 -2.87 -0.73 -15.98
C MET A 89 -2.29 -0.15 -14.70
N SER A 90 -2.63 1.09 -14.35
CA SER A 90 -2.21 1.67 -13.05
C SER A 90 -2.83 0.90 -11.88
N LEU A 91 -4.07 0.45 -12.01
CA LEU A 91 -4.68 -0.42 -11.01
C LEU A 91 -4.00 -1.78 -10.92
N LYS A 92 -3.50 -2.34 -12.04
CA LYS A 92 -2.75 -3.60 -12.04
C LYS A 92 -1.48 -3.53 -11.19
N LEU A 93 -0.80 -2.39 -11.14
CA LEU A 93 0.35 -2.19 -10.23
C LEU A 93 -0.04 -2.24 -8.75
N HIS A 94 -1.26 -1.83 -8.42
CA HIS A 94 -1.79 -1.92 -7.07
C HIS A 94 -2.30 -3.34 -6.74
N LEU A 95 -2.89 -4.03 -7.71
CA LEU A 95 -3.41 -5.39 -7.59
C LEU A 95 -2.41 -6.42 -8.17
N LEU A 96 -1.24 -6.55 -7.54
CA LEU A 96 -0.17 -7.45 -8.03
C LEU A 96 -0.56 -8.93 -8.04
N SER A 97 -1.47 -9.35 -7.15
CA SER A 97 -1.95 -10.73 -7.07
C SER A 97 -3.39 -10.78 -6.54
N ASN A 98 -4.23 -11.58 -7.18
CA ASN A 98 -5.59 -11.85 -6.68
C ASN A 98 -5.58 -12.59 -5.32
N ASN A 99 -4.52 -13.36 -5.04
CA ASN A 99 -4.41 -14.17 -3.83
C ASN A 99 -4.14 -13.33 -2.57
N VAL A 100 -3.56 -12.14 -2.71
CA VAL A 100 -3.26 -11.25 -1.56
C VAL A 100 -4.53 -10.89 -0.79
N TYR A 101 -5.67 -10.73 -1.47
CA TYR A 101 -6.94 -10.37 -0.83
C TYR A 101 -7.71 -11.57 -0.28
N GLU A 102 -7.39 -12.79 -0.69
CA GLU A 102 -7.99 -14.02 -0.16
C GLU A 102 -7.25 -14.50 1.10
N SER A 103 -5.98 -14.15 1.27
CA SER A 103 -5.10 -14.60 2.35
C SER A 103 -4.98 -13.63 3.54
N LEU A 104 -5.73 -12.53 3.57
CA LEU A 104 -5.71 -11.55 4.69
C LEU A 104 -6.26 -12.10 6.02
N LYS A 105 -6.69 -13.34 6.07
CA LYS A 105 -6.91 -14.10 7.31
C LYS A 105 -5.60 -14.72 7.78
N SER A 106 -4.57 -13.94 8.03
CA SER A 106 -3.35 -14.55 8.51
C SER A 106 -2.88 -13.86 9.77
N ASP A 107 -2.74 -14.66 10.81
CA ASP A 107 -1.98 -14.43 12.02
C ASP A 107 -0.50 -14.04 11.76
N VAL A 108 -0.13 -13.79 10.51
CA VAL A 108 1.23 -13.42 10.13
C VAL A 108 1.63 -12.09 10.77
N PHE A 109 0.70 -11.15 10.86
CA PHE A 109 0.97 -9.83 11.47
C PHE A 109 1.01 -9.90 12.99
N ASP A 110 0.31 -10.83 13.63
CA ASP A 110 0.31 -10.97 15.09
C ASP A 110 1.63 -11.55 15.64
N LYS A 111 2.38 -12.29 14.81
CA LYS A 111 3.70 -12.84 15.20
C LYS A 111 4.77 -11.76 15.36
N TYR A 112 4.59 -10.59 14.77
CA TYR A 112 5.57 -9.49 14.84
C TYR A 112 5.35 -8.53 16.02
N SER A 113 4.25 -8.65 16.75
CA SER A 113 3.92 -7.75 17.86
C SER A 113 4.74 -7.97 19.14
N LYS A 114 5.46 -9.09 19.22
CA LYS A 114 6.35 -9.41 20.36
C LYS A 114 7.81 -9.20 19.96
N ALA A 115 8.16 -7.98 19.64
CA ALA A 115 9.56 -7.62 19.41
C ALA A 115 10.35 -7.82 20.73
N SER A 116 11.25 -8.78 20.65
CA SER A 116 12.22 -9.13 21.67
C SER A 116 13.08 -7.93 22.09
N LYS A 117 13.79 -8.14 23.19
CA LYS A 117 14.77 -7.24 23.82
C LYS A 117 15.61 -6.50 22.78
N SER A 118 15.31 -5.23 22.56
CA SER A 118 16.20 -4.38 21.80
C SER A 118 17.44 -4.09 22.63
N GLU A 119 18.60 -4.37 22.06
CA GLU A 119 19.83 -3.84 22.60
C GLU A 119 19.71 -2.33 22.80
N GLN A 120 20.20 -1.84 23.93
CA GLN A 120 20.23 -0.41 24.23
C GLN A 120 21.36 0.19 23.40
N PHE A 121 21.04 0.70 22.22
CA PHE A 121 21.99 1.48 21.42
C PHE A 121 22.16 2.86 22.03
N GLU A 122 23.39 3.23 22.34
CA GLU A 122 23.72 4.58 22.74
C GLU A 122 23.84 5.48 21.50
N PHE A 123 22.97 6.47 21.45
CA PHE A 123 22.98 7.48 20.39
C PHE A 123 23.92 8.62 20.75
N SER A 124 24.72 9.09 19.80
CA SER A 124 25.51 10.31 19.97
C SER A 124 24.59 11.53 20.18
N GLU A 125 25.16 12.60 20.73
CA GLU A 125 24.41 13.84 20.95
C GLU A 125 23.84 14.43 19.65
N GLU A 126 24.55 14.30 18.54
CA GLU A 126 24.08 14.72 17.21
C GLU A 126 22.90 13.87 16.74
N GLN A 127 22.98 12.55 16.91
CA GLN A 127 21.89 11.64 16.56
C GLN A 127 20.64 11.89 17.41
N LYS A 128 20.80 12.16 18.71
CA LYS A 128 19.71 12.56 19.61
C LYS A 128 19.04 13.84 19.14
N LYS A 129 19.81 14.86 18.77
CA LYS A 129 19.26 16.12 18.21
C LYS A 129 18.45 15.88 16.93
N VAL A 130 18.92 15.01 16.03
CA VAL A 130 18.19 14.65 14.81
C VAL A 130 16.88 13.93 15.14
N LEU A 131 16.91 12.95 16.02
CA LEU A 131 15.71 12.22 16.46
C LEU A 131 14.67 13.17 17.11
N LEU A 132 15.12 14.13 17.90
CA LEU A 132 14.24 15.16 18.47
C LEU A 132 13.59 16.01 17.39
N LYS A 133 14.33 16.46 16.36
CA LYS A 133 13.78 17.21 15.22
C LYS A 133 12.74 16.42 14.45
N ILE A 134 12.96 15.11 14.25
CA ILE A 134 11.97 14.24 13.60
C ILE A 134 10.69 14.15 14.43
N LYS A 135 10.81 14.02 15.77
CA LYS A 135 9.66 13.88 16.69
C LYS A 135 8.87 15.17 16.90
N GLN A 136 9.52 16.32 16.94
CA GLN A 136 8.87 17.61 17.23
C GLN A 136 7.85 18.01 16.18
N ASN A 137 7.84 17.37 15.06
CA ASN A 137 7.10 17.73 13.90
C ASN A 137 5.78 16.96 13.80
N LYS A 138 4.68 17.55 14.30
CA LYS A 138 3.32 16.97 14.38
C LYS A 138 2.49 17.06 13.08
N LYS A 139 3.04 17.53 11.95
CA LYS A 139 2.28 17.56 10.69
C LYS A 139 2.05 16.16 10.15
N PHE A 140 0.88 15.94 9.53
CA PHE A 140 0.43 14.65 9.02
C PHE A 140 1.37 14.03 7.98
N PHE A 141 1.98 14.84 7.11
CA PHE A 141 2.95 14.41 6.10
C PHE A 141 4.20 15.28 6.15
N ARG A 142 5.38 14.64 6.09
CA ARG A 142 6.68 15.31 6.00
C ARG A 142 7.72 14.48 5.30
N VAL A 143 8.60 15.19 4.61
CA VAL A 143 9.83 14.64 4.07
C VAL A 143 10.98 15.11 4.95
N HIS A 144 11.80 14.17 5.41
CA HIS A 144 13.05 14.44 6.13
C HIS A 144 14.22 13.96 5.29
N LEU A 145 15.14 14.84 4.96
CA LEU A 145 16.41 14.49 4.35
C LEU A 145 17.45 14.32 5.44
N LEU A 146 17.98 13.10 5.59
CA LEU A 146 19.08 12.79 6.50
C LEU A 146 20.39 12.73 5.73
N GLN A 147 21.22 13.73 5.90
CA GLN A 147 22.54 13.81 5.28
C GLN A 147 23.62 13.42 6.30
N GLY A 148 24.66 12.74 5.84
CA GLY A 148 25.81 12.34 6.65
C GLY A 148 26.75 11.43 5.88
N THR A 149 27.99 11.33 6.32
CA THR A 149 29.00 10.45 5.74
C THR A 149 28.64 8.97 5.90
N THR A 150 29.29 8.09 5.14
CA THR A 150 29.21 6.65 5.34
C THR A 150 29.70 6.31 6.74
N GLY A 151 29.01 5.43 7.46
CA GLY A 151 29.38 5.08 8.84
C GLY A 151 28.86 6.04 9.93
N SER A 152 28.25 7.19 9.60
CA SER A 152 27.72 8.14 10.61
C SER A 152 26.50 7.64 11.42
N GLY A 153 26.08 6.41 11.21
CA GLY A 153 24.97 5.80 11.96
C GLY A 153 23.57 6.22 11.49
N LYS A 154 23.41 6.70 10.24
CA LYS A 154 22.09 7.04 9.66
C LYS A 154 21.08 5.90 9.78
N THR A 155 21.51 4.66 9.55
CA THR A 155 20.66 3.46 9.67
C THR A 155 20.04 3.34 11.05
N MET A 156 20.76 3.64 12.11
CA MET A 156 20.26 3.57 13.48
C MET A 156 19.17 4.63 13.76
N ILE A 157 19.29 5.81 13.13
CA ILE A 157 18.25 6.86 13.21
C ILE A 157 16.97 6.38 12.50
N TYR A 158 17.09 5.74 11.33
CA TYR A 158 15.93 5.14 10.64
C TYR A 158 15.29 4.04 11.49
N PHE A 159 16.08 3.12 12.01
CA PHE A 159 15.58 2.03 12.85
C PHE A 159 14.87 2.53 14.10
N LYS A 160 15.42 3.53 14.77
CA LYS A 160 14.77 4.13 15.93
C LYS A 160 13.44 4.79 15.57
N SER A 161 13.41 5.51 14.45
CA SER A 161 12.18 6.16 13.96
C SER A 161 11.11 5.13 13.56
N ILE A 162 11.51 4.04 12.91
CA ILE A 162 10.64 2.91 12.56
C ILE A 162 10.10 2.25 13.83
N LYS A 163 10.98 1.93 14.80
CA LYS A 163 10.57 1.32 16.07
C LYS A 163 9.53 2.16 16.80
N ASP A 164 9.73 3.48 16.85
CA ASP A 164 8.77 4.39 17.48
C ASP A 164 7.41 4.36 16.76
N LYS A 165 7.37 4.13 15.43
CA LYS A 165 6.13 3.99 14.66
C LYS A 165 5.48 2.62 14.83
N LEU A 166 6.25 1.55 14.81
CA LEU A 166 5.74 0.20 15.06
C LEU A 166 5.12 0.09 16.46
N ASN A 167 5.75 0.70 17.48
CA ASN A 167 5.22 0.74 18.84
C ASN A 167 3.89 1.53 18.95
N GLN A 168 3.59 2.39 18.00
CA GLN A 168 2.31 3.11 17.87
C GLN A 168 1.28 2.33 17.04
N GLY A 169 1.58 1.11 16.59
CA GLY A 169 0.71 0.29 15.73
C GLY A 169 0.74 0.68 14.25
N TYR A 170 1.68 1.51 13.81
CA TYR A 170 1.86 1.84 12.39
C TYR A 170 2.74 0.82 11.68
N GLN A 171 2.68 0.80 10.36
CA GLN A 171 3.57 0.05 9.48
C GLN A 171 4.68 0.96 8.94
N ALA A 172 5.80 0.36 8.56
CA ALA A 172 6.91 1.05 7.91
C ALA A 172 7.26 0.37 6.58
N LEU A 173 7.50 1.17 5.55
CA LEU A 173 8.00 0.69 4.26
C LEU A 173 9.42 1.21 4.07
N ILE A 174 10.36 0.31 3.85
CA ILE A 174 11.77 0.61 3.60
C ILE A 174 12.08 0.31 2.14
N LEU A 175 12.53 1.32 1.41
CA LEU A 175 12.95 1.19 0.01
C LEU A 175 14.48 1.30 -0.06
N LEU A 176 15.13 0.27 -0.59
CA LEU A 176 16.58 0.23 -0.78
C LEU A 176 16.89 0.38 -2.26
N PRO A 177 17.92 1.18 -2.65
CA PRO A 177 18.21 1.47 -4.05
C PRO A 177 18.82 0.28 -4.81
N GLU A 178 19.47 -0.65 -4.11
CA GLU A 178 20.20 -1.77 -4.72
C GLU A 178 19.96 -3.09 -3.97
N ILE A 179 19.83 -4.18 -4.74
CA ILE A 179 19.65 -5.54 -4.19
C ILE A 179 20.87 -5.96 -3.35
N GLY A 180 22.09 -5.53 -3.73
CA GLY A 180 23.32 -5.87 -3.01
C GLY A 180 23.40 -5.32 -1.58
N LEU A 181 22.73 -4.20 -1.29
CA LEU A 181 22.64 -3.63 0.06
C LEU A 181 21.63 -4.34 0.96
N THR A 182 20.77 -5.17 0.39
CA THR A 182 19.65 -5.81 1.10
C THR A 182 20.17 -6.74 2.20
N TYR A 183 21.16 -7.56 1.92
CA TYR A 183 21.67 -8.55 2.89
C TYR A 183 22.28 -7.92 4.16
N GLU A 184 23.17 -6.92 3.99
CA GLU A 184 23.74 -6.23 5.14
C GLU A 184 22.69 -5.43 5.92
N PHE A 185 21.73 -4.84 5.21
CA PHE A 185 20.63 -4.11 5.82
C PHE A 185 19.73 -5.05 6.60
N GLU A 186 19.33 -6.19 6.03
CA GLU A 186 18.52 -7.22 6.70
C GLU A 186 19.21 -7.78 7.93
N LYS A 187 20.54 -8.01 7.87
CA LYS A 187 21.32 -8.45 9.03
C LYS A 187 21.24 -7.43 10.16
N LYS A 188 21.53 -6.15 9.89
CA LYS A 188 21.43 -5.05 10.87
C LYS A 188 20.00 -4.86 11.37
N PHE A 189 19.02 -5.02 10.50
CA PHE A 189 17.61 -4.95 10.86
C PHE A 189 17.26 -6.04 11.86
N ARG A 190 17.64 -7.28 11.58
CA ARG A 190 17.39 -8.43 12.47
C ARG A 190 18.08 -8.27 13.82
N GLU A 191 19.32 -7.78 13.84
CA GLU A 191 20.06 -7.50 15.08
C GLU A 191 19.34 -6.44 15.93
N PHE A 192 18.81 -5.40 15.30
CA PHE A 192 18.14 -4.30 16.00
C PHE A 192 16.72 -4.64 16.46
N PHE A 193 15.94 -5.30 15.61
CA PHE A 193 14.51 -5.55 15.88
C PHE A 193 14.24 -6.94 16.45
N GLY A 194 15.13 -7.92 16.25
CA GLY A 194 14.96 -9.31 16.66
C GLY A 194 14.02 -10.13 15.78
N PHE A 195 13.58 -9.60 14.64
CA PHE A 195 12.76 -10.29 13.64
C PHE A 195 13.18 -9.89 12.20
N ASN A 196 12.71 -10.62 11.21
CA ASN A 196 13.00 -10.34 9.79
C ASN A 196 12.09 -9.22 9.26
N ALA A 197 12.61 -8.42 8.29
CA ALA A 197 11.85 -7.40 7.59
C ALA A 197 10.85 -8.02 6.61
#